data_0ab02747af4e6794e1be0db906574230
#
_entry.id   0ab02747af4e6794e1be0db906574230
#
_cell.length_a   1.000
_cell.length_b   1.000
_cell.length_c   1.000
_cell.angle_alpha   90.00
_cell.angle_beta   90.00
_cell.angle_gamma   90.00
#
_symmetry.space_group_name_H-M   'P 1'
#
loop_
_entity.id
_entity.type
_entity.pdbx_description
1 polymer ?
#
loop_
_entity_poly.entity_id
_entity_poly.type
_entity_poly.pdbx_seq_one_letter_code
_entity_poly.pdbx_strand_id
1 'polypeptide(L)'
;MPMTTSTPARGRRVALLACTALATAVATVAGAPGAARAQAQPPAPTGGAARPRQQPPAPGTPKELRLPTKRVLTLDNGMHVVLVPFGTVPRAYVQLAVRTGMIDEARDGTGLSQLTATMLDQGTATRDARRIADEAATMGGSVSASAGADVTNISGEVLTEHAAPFVTLVADLTRNPSFPADQFARVRTDAIRRRAIAMSQPGEIARERFRAVMYGDHPYARLYASEAELQAYTPERVRAFHAANFGARRATLYVVGQFDAAAVERAAREAFASWSAGSAPTVNPPKAKNARSLTLLDRPGAVQSTINLGVPVPDPSSADYTALEVTDALLGGSFGSRITSNIREQKGYTYSPFSQVSTRVRDAYWAETADVTTDKTGASLTEIFGEVDRLRREAPSAQELRGIQNYVAGIFTLRNGSRGGVASQLQFLDVHGLPDSYLTGYVGRVMATSPEDVRRIAESYLAPERMTLVVVGDKKTVEAQVAPFARTTP
;
A
#
# COMPACT_ATOMS: atom_id res chain seq x y z
N MET A 1 -37.56 38.73 -56.86
CA MET A 1 -37.55 40.21 -56.93
C MET A 1 -38.05 40.79 -55.64
N PRO A 2 -37.52 41.91 -55.27
CA PRO A 2 -36.10 42.30 -55.10
C PRO A 2 -35.75 42.75 -53.68
N MET A 3 -34.49 42.71 -53.31
CA MET A 3 -33.66 43.92 -52.99
C MET A 3 -34.09 44.71 -51.71
N THR A 4 -33.30 45.16 -50.85
CA THR A 4 -31.93 45.62 -50.66
C THR A 4 -31.84 46.07 -49.21
N THR A 5 -30.85 46.13 -48.53
CA THR A 5 -29.58 46.86 -48.33
C THR A 5 -29.43 46.94 -46.82
N SER A 6 -28.39 46.95 -46.16
CA SER A 6 -27.01 47.29 -46.15
C SER A 6 -26.55 47.46 -44.70
N THR A 7 -25.37 47.08 -44.45
CA THR A 7 -24.43 47.28 -43.32
C THR A 7 -24.41 48.72 -42.72
N PRO A 8 -23.83 49.02 -41.51
CA PRO A 8 -22.45 48.58 -41.20
C PRO A 8 -22.10 48.28 -39.73
N ALA A 9 -20.91 47.71 -39.64
CA ALA A 9 -20.09 47.35 -38.51
C ALA A 9 -19.83 48.40 -37.42
N ARG A 10 -19.64 47.93 -36.20
CA ARG A 10 -18.68 48.54 -35.25
C ARG A 10 -17.92 47.45 -34.50
N GLY A 11 -16.63 47.37 -34.80
CA GLY A 11 -15.66 46.49 -34.19
C GLY A 11 -15.36 46.84 -32.73
N ARG A 12 -15.10 45.79 -31.95
CA ARG A 12 -14.35 45.92 -30.70
C ARG A 12 -13.08 45.07 -30.83
N ARG A 13 -11.96 45.79 -30.83
CA ARG A 13 -10.58 45.26 -30.83
C ARG A 13 -10.34 44.55 -29.53
N VAL A 14 -9.97 43.28 -29.59
CA VAL A 14 -9.34 42.55 -28.49
C VAL A 14 -7.83 42.73 -28.63
N ALA A 15 -7.20 43.27 -27.60
CA ALA A 15 -5.77 43.52 -27.55
C ALA A 15 -5.01 42.21 -27.37
N LEU A 16 -4.13 41.87 -28.33
CA LEU A 16 -3.08 40.86 -28.16
C LEU A 16 -1.97 41.47 -27.29
N LEU A 17 -1.71 40.91 -26.14
CA LEU A 17 -0.49 41.18 -25.37
C LEU A 17 0.63 40.30 -25.91
N ALA A 18 1.57 40.93 -26.61
CA ALA A 18 2.82 40.34 -27.07
C ALA A 18 3.81 40.29 -25.91
N CYS A 19 4.30 39.10 -25.59
CA CYS A 19 5.47 38.89 -24.74
C CYS A 19 6.74 39.24 -25.53
N THR A 20 7.34 40.38 -25.20
CA THR A 20 8.66 40.80 -25.71
C THR A 20 9.77 40.02 -25.03
N ALA A 21 10.54 39.28 -25.82
CA ALA A 21 11.80 38.67 -25.41
C ALA A 21 12.88 39.75 -25.26
N LEU A 22 13.47 39.89 -24.09
CA LEU A 22 14.63 40.75 -23.82
C LEU A 22 15.91 39.97 -24.21
N ALA A 23 16.50 40.32 -25.36
CA ALA A 23 17.83 39.91 -25.74
C ALA A 23 18.87 40.81 -25.04
N THR A 24 19.62 40.32 -24.10
CA THR A 24 20.75 41.03 -23.46
C THR A 24 22.00 40.85 -24.32
N ALA A 25 22.44 41.95 -24.93
CA ALA A 25 23.70 42.03 -25.64
C ALA A 25 24.88 41.98 -24.62
N VAL A 26 25.77 41.04 -24.80
CA VAL A 26 27.07 40.99 -24.12
C VAL A 26 28.06 41.88 -24.86
N ALA A 27 28.39 43.03 -24.30
CA ALA A 27 29.48 43.88 -24.74
C ALA A 27 30.79 43.35 -24.15
N THR A 28 31.70 42.86 -24.97
CA THR A 28 33.07 42.52 -24.65
C THR A 28 33.89 43.81 -24.45
N VAL A 29 34.20 44.10 -23.19
CA VAL A 29 35.23 45.12 -22.87
C VAL A 29 36.54 44.39 -22.52
N ALA A 30 37.52 44.54 -23.40
CA ALA A 30 38.91 44.12 -23.15
C ALA A 30 39.53 45.12 -22.10
N GLY A 31 39.72 44.64 -20.89
CA GLY A 31 40.40 45.37 -19.81
C GLY A 31 41.54 44.55 -19.24
N ALA A 32 42.69 45.18 -19.07
CA ALA A 32 43.96 44.69 -18.63
C ALA A 32 43.94 43.90 -17.28
N PRO A 33 44.98 43.07 -16.99
CA PRO A 33 44.96 42.24 -15.78
C PRO A 33 45.20 43.05 -14.53
N GLY A 34 44.13 43.37 -13.83
CA GLY A 34 44.15 43.91 -12.49
C GLY A 34 44.25 42.77 -11.49
N ALA A 35 45.25 42.85 -10.59
CA ALA A 35 45.53 41.91 -9.54
C ALA A 35 44.27 41.55 -8.72
N ALA A 36 43.84 40.28 -8.76
CA ALA A 36 42.79 39.76 -7.91
C ALA A 36 43.23 39.88 -6.44
N ARG A 37 42.65 40.82 -5.73
CA ARG A 37 42.69 40.83 -4.25
C ARG A 37 41.93 39.60 -3.78
N ALA A 38 42.67 38.62 -3.23
CA ALA A 38 42.08 37.53 -2.49
C ALA A 38 41.22 38.12 -1.36
N GLN A 39 39.90 37.95 -1.46
CA GLN A 39 39.00 38.21 -0.33
C GLN A 39 39.38 37.18 0.75
N ALA A 40 39.96 37.70 1.86
CA ALA A 40 40.21 36.88 3.03
C ALA A 40 38.87 36.26 3.49
N GLN A 41 38.81 34.95 3.52
CA GLN A 41 37.72 34.22 4.21
C GLN A 41 37.68 34.72 5.66
N PRO A 42 36.49 35.05 6.20
CA PRO A 42 36.40 35.37 7.62
C PRO A 42 36.93 34.18 8.42
N PRO A 43 37.67 34.42 9.50
CA PRO A 43 38.22 33.36 10.32
C PRO A 43 37.07 32.46 10.81
N ALA A 44 37.26 31.15 10.70
CA ALA A 44 36.33 30.18 11.27
C ALA A 44 36.11 30.53 12.75
N PRO A 45 34.89 30.46 13.28
CA PRO A 45 34.62 30.75 14.68
C PRO A 45 35.45 29.83 15.55
N THR A 46 36.43 30.44 16.24
CA THR A 46 37.27 29.74 17.19
C THR A 46 36.43 29.24 18.36
N GLY A 47 36.35 27.92 18.51
CA GLY A 47 36.20 27.29 19.80
C GLY A 47 34.96 27.63 20.63
N GLY A 48 33.77 27.44 20.08
CA GLY A 48 32.65 27.08 20.91
C GLY A 48 32.80 25.62 21.35
N ALA A 49 32.97 25.35 22.65
CA ALA A 49 32.94 23.99 23.17
C ALA A 49 31.73 23.26 22.55
N ALA A 50 31.97 22.17 21.82
CA ALA A 50 30.94 21.38 21.22
C ALA A 50 29.92 21.04 22.34
N ARG A 51 28.71 21.57 22.24
CA ARG A 51 27.65 21.21 23.17
C ARG A 51 27.61 19.69 23.18
N PRO A 52 27.67 19.04 24.37
CA PRO A 52 27.59 17.58 24.40
C PRO A 52 26.34 17.17 23.64
N ARG A 53 26.52 16.33 22.63
CA ARG A 53 25.38 15.74 21.90
C ARG A 53 24.50 15.10 22.96
N GLN A 54 23.30 15.63 23.16
CA GLN A 54 22.31 15.00 24.02
C GLN A 54 22.12 13.56 23.50
N GLN A 55 22.50 12.60 24.30
CA GLN A 55 22.23 11.20 24.00
C GLN A 55 20.71 11.00 24.07
N PRO A 56 20.14 10.24 23.13
CA PRO A 56 18.73 9.86 23.22
C PRO A 56 18.47 9.23 24.60
N PRO A 57 17.29 9.46 25.20
CA PRO A 57 16.91 8.77 26.46
C PRO A 57 17.04 7.26 26.25
N ALA A 58 17.44 6.55 27.31
CA ALA A 58 17.45 5.09 27.26
C ALA A 58 16.06 4.54 26.91
N PRO A 59 15.97 3.55 26.01
CA PRO A 59 14.68 2.99 25.62
C PRO A 59 13.98 2.38 26.85
N GLY A 60 12.71 2.74 27.04
CA GLY A 60 11.87 2.11 28.05
C GLY A 60 11.49 0.67 27.65
N THR A 61 10.96 -0.10 28.60
CA THR A 61 10.40 -1.42 28.30
C THR A 61 9.10 -1.24 27.46
N PRO A 62 9.00 -1.84 26.27
CA PRO A 62 7.77 -1.81 25.49
C PRO A 62 6.58 -2.36 26.28
N LYS A 63 5.45 -1.67 26.21
CA LYS A 63 4.22 -2.06 26.92
C LYS A 63 3.33 -2.87 26.02
N GLU A 64 2.62 -3.85 26.59
CA GLU A 64 1.56 -4.57 25.90
C GLU A 64 0.44 -3.62 25.45
N LEU A 65 -0.15 -3.93 24.30
CA LEU A 65 -1.30 -3.21 23.80
C LEU A 65 -2.51 -3.52 24.69
N ARG A 66 -3.15 -2.47 25.17
CA ARG A 66 -4.49 -2.56 25.76
C ARG A 66 -5.51 -2.26 24.68
N LEU A 67 -6.20 -3.29 24.19
CA LEU A 67 -7.32 -3.08 23.28
C LEU A 67 -8.43 -2.31 24.01
N PRO A 68 -9.00 -1.29 23.36
CA PRO A 68 -10.21 -0.65 23.88
C PRO A 68 -11.35 -1.67 24.04
N THR A 69 -12.21 -1.47 25.04
CA THR A 69 -13.43 -2.27 25.16
C THR A 69 -14.25 -2.11 23.88
N LYS A 70 -14.53 -3.22 23.21
CA LYS A 70 -15.35 -3.23 21.99
C LYS A 70 -16.71 -3.86 22.28
N ARG A 71 -17.75 -3.34 21.64
CA ARG A 71 -19.07 -3.97 21.59
C ARG A 71 -19.25 -4.57 20.20
N VAL A 72 -19.52 -5.86 20.14
CA VAL A 72 -19.75 -6.59 18.90
C VAL A 72 -21.23 -6.96 18.82
N LEU A 73 -21.86 -6.66 17.71
CA LEU A 73 -23.26 -6.96 17.40
C LEU A 73 -23.29 -7.77 16.11
N THR A 74 -24.23 -8.70 16.03
CA THR A 74 -24.57 -9.40 14.77
C THR A 74 -26.00 -9.03 14.39
N LEU A 75 -26.19 -8.54 13.18
CA LEU A 75 -27.52 -8.27 12.63
C LEU A 75 -28.17 -9.58 12.12
N ASP A 76 -29.48 -9.59 12.01
CA ASP A 76 -30.25 -10.80 11.60
C ASP A 76 -29.85 -11.34 10.22
N ASN A 77 -29.31 -10.47 9.34
CA ASN A 77 -28.80 -10.84 8.01
C ASN A 77 -27.36 -11.37 8.04
N GLY A 78 -26.73 -11.47 9.21
CA GLY A 78 -25.38 -11.98 9.42
C GLY A 78 -24.26 -10.95 9.32
N MET A 79 -24.57 -9.65 9.17
CA MET A 79 -23.56 -8.57 9.22
C MET A 79 -23.05 -8.35 10.64
N HIS A 80 -21.77 -8.11 10.79
CA HIS A 80 -21.15 -7.73 12.08
C HIS A 80 -21.01 -6.22 12.20
N VAL A 81 -21.19 -5.71 13.43
CA VAL A 81 -20.96 -4.30 13.79
C VAL A 81 -20.07 -4.28 15.01
N VAL A 82 -18.95 -3.59 14.92
CA VAL A 82 -17.92 -3.48 15.97
C VAL A 82 -17.79 -2.02 16.39
N LEU A 83 -18.22 -1.69 17.61
CA LEU A 83 -18.20 -0.35 18.17
C LEU A 83 -17.06 -0.25 19.18
N VAL A 84 -16.16 0.73 19.00
CA VAL A 84 -14.94 0.88 19.80
C VAL A 84 -14.80 2.32 20.25
N PRO A 85 -15.21 2.67 21.48
CA PRO A 85 -14.89 3.95 22.08
C PRO A 85 -13.36 4.12 22.17
N PHE A 86 -12.80 5.19 21.57
CA PHE A 86 -11.36 5.36 21.47
C PHE A 86 -10.93 6.83 21.44
N GLY A 87 -9.91 7.15 22.23
CA GLY A 87 -9.30 8.49 22.26
C GLY A 87 -10.22 9.55 22.89
N THR A 88 -9.77 10.81 22.88
CA THR A 88 -10.48 11.96 23.48
C THR A 88 -10.86 13.03 22.46
N VAL A 89 -10.33 12.94 21.25
CA VAL A 89 -10.65 13.88 20.16
C VAL A 89 -12.07 13.60 19.64
N PRO A 90 -12.96 14.61 19.50
CA PRO A 90 -14.36 14.42 19.14
C PRO A 90 -14.52 14.06 17.64
N ARG A 91 -14.02 12.90 17.29
CA ARG A 91 -14.10 12.31 15.94
C ARG A 91 -14.38 10.82 15.99
N ALA A 92 -15.06 10.32 14.97
CA ALA A 92 -15.33 8.92 14.72
C ALA A 92 -14.78 8.50 13.36
N TYR A 93 -14.04 7.41 13.32
CA TYR A 93 -13.68 6.72 12.09
C TYR A 93 -14.69 5.59 11.85
N VAL A 94 -15.30 5.59 10.68
CA VAL A 94 -16.27 4.58 10.24
C VAL A 94 -15.67 3.85 9.05
N GLN A 95 -15.67 2.51 9.12
CA GLN A 95 -15.18 1.65 8.05
C GLN A 95 -16.11 0.47 7.87
N LEU A 96 -16.68 0.32 6.70
CA LEU A 96 -17.34 -0.90 6.27
C LEU A 96 -16.35 -1.72 5.46
N ALA A 97 -15.98 -2.87 5.98
CA ALA A 97 -15.13 -3.84 5.31
C ALA A 97 -16.02 -4.94 4.71
N VAL A 98 -15.97 -5.09 3.41
CA VAL A 98 -16.66 -6.17 2.69
C VAL A 98 -15.62 -7.17 2.20
N ARG A 99 -15.72 -8.43 2.61
CA ARG A 99 -14.78 -9.50 2.22
C ARG A 99 -14.99 -9.89 0.77
N THR A 100 -14.55 -9.00 -0.11
CA THR A 100 -14.50 -9.15 -1.57
C THR A 100 -13.39 -8.31 -2.14
N GLY A 101 -12.76 -8.77 -3.20
CA GLY A 101 -11.64 -8.08 -3.82
C GLY A 101 -11.15 -8.83 -5.04
N MET A 102 -9.87 -8.76 -5.29
CA MET A 102 -9.21 -9.49 -6.38
C MET A 102 -9.50 -10.99 -6.35
N ILE A 103 -9.65 -11.60 -5.16
CA ILE A 103 -9.95 -13.03 -4.98
C ILE A 103 -11.24 -13.47 -5.67
N ASP A 104 -12.22 -12.57 -5.82
CA ASP A 104 -13.51 -12.85 -6.45
C ASP A 104 -13.53 -12.51 -7.95
N GLU A 105 -12.41 -12.05 -8.51
CA GLU A 105 -12.33 -11.71 -9.94
C GLU A 105 -12.19 -12.96 -10.80
N ALA A 106 -13.11 -13.12 -11.75
CA ALA A 106 -13.02 -14.13 -12.80
C ALA A 106 -11.78 -13.88 -13.69
N ARG A 107 -11.39 -14.87 -14.49
CA ARG A 107 -10.19 -14.77 -15.34
C ARG A 107 -10.26 -13.60 -16.35
N ASP A 108 -11.46 -13.28 -16.83
CA ASP A 108 -11.76 -12.17 -17.76
C ASP A 108 -12.24 -10.90 -17.04
N GLY A 109 -12.06 -10.84 -15.72
CA GLY A 109 -12.56 -9.77 -14.85
C GLY A 109 -11.49 -9.05 -14.04
N THR A 110 -10.23 -9.06 -14.48
CA THR A 110 -9.11 -8.41 -13.78
C THR A 110 -9.40 -6.93 -13.53
N GLY A 111 -9.30 -6.50 -12.28
CA GLY A 111 -9.51 -5.10 -11.88
C GLY A 111 -10.98 -4.68 -11.72
N LEU A 112 -11.96 -5.58 -11.90
CA LEU A 112 -13.37 -5.27 -11.67
C LEU A 112 -13.67 -4.91 -10.22
N SER A 113 -13.01 -5.53 -9.26
CA SER A 113 -13.14 -5.19 -7.84
C SER A 113 -12.75 -3.73 -7.58
N GLN A 114 -11.61 -3.29 -8.16
CA GLN A 114 -11.14 -1.92 -8.03
C GLN A 114 -12.04 -0.91 -8.75
N LEU A 115 -12.51 -1.25 -9.97
CA LEU A 115 -13.48 -0.40 -10.68
C LEU A 115 -14.79 -0.28 -9.90
N THR A 116 -15.29 -1.40 -9.36
CA THR A 116 -16.51 -1.42 -8.54
C THR A 116 -16.33 -0.53 -7.31
N ALA A 117 -15.25 -0.68 -6.56
CA ALA A 117 -14.96 0.15 -5.40
C ALA A 117 -14.92 1.64 -5.77
N THR A 118 -14.20 1.99 -6.85
CA THR A 118 -14.10 3.39 -7.33
C THR A 118 -15.46 3.95 -7.76
N MET A 119 -16.38 3.13 -8.19
CA MET A 119 -17.71 3.56 -8.62
C MET A 119 -18.72 3.73 -7.48
N LEU A 120 -18.44 3.23 -6.26
CA LEU A 120 -19.39 3.29 -5.13
C LEU A 120 -19.72 4.73 -4.73
N ASP A 121 -18.76 5.64 -4.78
CA ASP A 121 -18.93 7.05 -4.43
C ASP A 121 -19.27 7.96 -5.62
N GLN A 122 -19.49 7.38 -6.80
CA GLN A 122 -19.82 8.15 -8.01
C GLN A 122 -21.31 8.38 -8.20
N GLY A 123 -22.15 7.78 -7.38
CA GLY A 123 -23.58 8.00 -7.35
C GLY A 123 -24.36 6.86 -6.75
N THR A 124 -25.46 7.19 -6.08
CA THR A 124 -26.47 6.27 -5.57
C THR A 124 -27.83 6.50 -6.26
N ALA A 125 -28.85 5.78 -5.85
CA ALA A 125 -30.21 6.02 -6.34
C ALA A 125 -30.75 7.43 -6.04
N THR A 126 -30.20 8.12 -5.01
CA THR A 126 -30.70 9.41 -4.50
C THR A 126 -29.64 10.51 -4.44
N ARG A 127 -28.37 10.20 -4.71
CA ARG A 127 -27.23 11.12 -4.61
C ARG A 127 -26.35 11.00 -5.84
N ASP A 128 -25.92 12.12 -6.41
CA ASP A 128 -24.80 12.15 -7.34
C ASP A 128 -23.45 12.27 -6.59
N ALA A 129 -22.33 12.15 -7.30
CA ALA A 129 -20.98 12.20 -6.73
C ALA A 129 -20.71 13.50 -5.97
N ARG A 130 -21.20 14.63 -6.46
CA ARG A 130 -21.03 15.93 -5.81
C ARG A 130 -21.76 15.98 -4.48
N ARG A 131 -23.03 15.57 -4.45
CA ARG A 131 -23.83 15.53 -3.23
C ARG A 131 -23.21 14.59 -2.18
N ILE A 132 -22.67 13.44 -2.59
CA ILE A 132 -21.94 12.52 -1.70
C ILE A 132 -20.75 13.24 -1.05
N ALA A 133 -19.93 13.93 -1.85
CA ALA A 133 -18.78 14.66 -1.36
C ALA A 133 -19.18 15.82 -0.43
N ASP A 134 -20.20 16.61 -0.81
CA ASP A 134 -20.68 17.74 -0.03
C ASP A 134 -21.30 17.29 1.31
N GLU A 135 -22.07 16.19 1.34
CA GLU A 135 -22.62 15.61 2.57
C GLU A 135 -21.50 15.14 3.52
N ALA A 136 -20.48 14.43 3.00
CA ALA A 136 -19.34 14.01 3.80
C ALA A 136 -18.53 15.20 4.33
N ALA A 137 -18.32 16.23 3.52
CA ALA A 137 -17.64 17.47 3.94
C ALA A 137 -18.41 18.21 5.04
N THR A 138 -19.74 18.28 4.94
CA THR A 138 -20.61 18.89 5.99
C THR A 138 -20.49 18.14 7.32
N MET A 139 -20.21 16.82 7.30
CA MET A 139 -19.94 16.02 8.48
C MET A 139 -18.50 16.18 9.02
N GLY A 140 -17.71 17.10 8.43
CA GLY A 140 -16.31 17.36 8.81
C GLY A 140 -15.31 16.31 8.30
N GLY A 141 -15.64 15.60 7.22
CA GLY A 141 -14.80 14.55 6.69
C GLY A 141 -14.89 14.33 5.19
N SER A 142 -14.54 13.13 4.78
CA SER A 142 -14.67 12.64 3.41
C SER A 142 -14.96 11.14 3.44
N VAL A 143 -15.50 10.60 2.36
CA VAL A 143 -15.68 9.17 2.16
C VAL A 143 -14.79 8.69 1.02
N SER A 144 -14.26 7.47 1.16
CA SER A 144 -13.48 6.82 0.10
C SER A 144 -13.79 5.32 0.05
N ALA A 145 -13.67 4.73 -1.12
CA ALA A 145 -13.80 3.29 -1.31
C ALA A 145 -12.59 2.73 -2.08
N SER A 146 -12.08 1.58 -1.63
CA SER A 146 -10.94 0.92 -2.27
C SER A 146 -11.03 -0.60 -2.13
N ALA A 147 -10.65 -1.33 -3.18
CA ALA A 147 -10.55 -2.78 -3.14
C ALA A 147 -9.10 -3.24 -2.99
N GLY A 148 -8.90 -4.23 -2.11
CA GLY A 148 -7.63 -4.94 -1.96
C GLY A 148 -7.68 -6.33 -2.59
N ALA A 149 -6.80 -7.20 -2.13
CA ALA A 149 -6.79 -8.59 -2.56
C ALA A 149 -8.05 -9.34 -2.07
N ASP A 150 -8.43 -9.14 -0.81
CA ASP A 150 -9.46 -9.91 -0.12
C ASP A 150 -10.61 -9.07 0.45
N VAL A 151 -10.41 -7.76 0.55
CA VAL A 151 -11.36 -6.85 1.21
C VAL A 151 -11.51 -5.57 0.42
N THR A 152 -12.76 -5.13 0.26
CA THR A 152 -13.12 -3.79 -0.18
C THR A 152 -13.54 -2.98 1.03
N ASN A 153 -12.92 -1.83 1.23
CA ASN A 153 -13.19 -0.91 2.33
C ASN A 153 -13.91 0.34 1.82
N ILE A 154 -14.97 0.73 2.52
CA ILE A 154 -15.63 2.03 2.37
C ILE A 154 -15.48 2.75 3.71
N SER A 155 -14.78 3.87 3.76
CA SER A 155 -14.38 4.47 5.02
C SER A 155 -14.29 5.99 4.99
N GLY A 156 -14.35 6.59 6.17
CA GLY A 156 -14.10 8.00 6.39
C GLY A 156 -14.01 8.35 7.86
N GLU A 157 -13.51 9.53 8.16
CA GLU A 157 -13.44 10.07 9.52
C GLU A 157 -14.27 11.36 9.58
N VAL A 158 -15.19 11.44 10.54
CA VAL A 158 -16.14 12.55 10.70
C VAL A 158 -16.15 13.06 12.14
N LEU A 159 -16.83 14.18 12.38
CA LEU A 159 -17.09 14.67 13.75
C LEU A 159 -18.03 13.71 14.50
N THR A 160 -17.89 13.66 15.82
CA THR A 160 -18.61 12.75 16.72
C THR A 160 -20.13 12.73 16.49
N GLU A 161 -20.74 13.91 16.37
CA GLU A 161 -22.17 14.10 16.19
C GLU A 161 -22.69 13.57 14.84
N HIS A 162 -21.80 13.38 13.88
CA HIS A 162 -22.12 12.89 12.55
C HIS A 162 -21.80 11.41 12.33
N ALA A 163 -21.35 10.68 13.35
CA ALA A 163 -21.02 9.25 13.21
C ALA A 163 -22.21 8.42 12.71
N ALA A 164 -23.42 8.62 13.28
CA ALA A 164 -24.61 7.89 12.86
C ALA A 164 -25.11 8.26 11.45
N PRO A 165 -25.24 9.56 11.08
CA PRO A 165 -25.51 9.96 9.68
C PRO A 165 -24.48 9.43 8.68
N PHE A 166 -23.20 9.39 9.03
CA PHE A 166 -22.15 8.88 8.17
C PHE A 166 -22.26 7.37 7.95
N VAL A 167 -22.69 6.59 8.96
CA VAL A 167 -23.02 5.16 8.79
C VAL A 167 -24.13 4.98 7.76
N THR A 168 -25.15 5.85 7.77
CA THR A 168 -26.23 5.83 6.77
C THR A 168 -25.72 6.16 5.37
N LEU A 169 -24.81 7.11 5.22
CA LEU A 169 -24.16 7.44 3.94
C LEU A 169 -23.36 6.22 3.43
N VAL A 170 -22.49 5.61 4.26
CA VAL A 170 -21.73 4.42 3.90
C VAL A 170 -22.63 3.26 3.47
N ALA A 171 -23.76 3.08 4.17
CA ALA A 171 -24.75 2.07 3.79
C ALA A 171 -25.37 2.34 2.42
N ASP A 172 -25.73 3.59 2.11
CA ASP A 172 -26.30 3.96 0.82
C ASP A 172 -25.31 3.74 -0.32
N LEU A 173 -24.06 4.16 -0.16
CA LEU A 173 -22.98 3.93 -1.14
C LEU A 173 -22.78 2.44 -1.43
N THR A 174 -22.90 1.61 -0.40
CA THR A 174 -22.60 0.18 -0.52
C THR A 174 -23.80 -0.63 -1.07
N ARG A 175 -25.03 -0.25 -0.70
CA ARG A 175 -26.22 -1.02 -1.01
C ARG A 175 -26.93 -0.57 -2.26
N ASN A 176 -26.88 0.73 -2.55
CA ASN A 176 -27.70 1.37 -3.58
C ASN A 176 -26.86 2.12 -4.64
N PRO A 177 -25.63 1.69 -5.01
CA PRO A 177 -24.86 2.39 -6.02
C PRO A 177 -25.59 2.34 -7.37
N SER A 178 -25.67 3.48 -8.06
CA SER A 178 -26.34 3.59 -9.36
C SER A 178 -25.44 3.26 -10.54
N PHE A 179 -24.11 3.32 -10.34
CA PHE A 179 -23.09 3.13 -11.38
C PHE A 179 -23.38 3.96 -12.64
N PRO A 180 -23.39 5.32 -12.55
CA PRO A 180 -23.77 6.18 -13.67
C PRO A 180 -22.84 6.00 -14.86
N ALA A 181 -23.38 5.91 -16.07
CA ALA A 181 -22.62 5.61 -17.28
C ALA A 181 -21.59 6.70 -17.64
N ASP A 182 -21.93 7.96 -17.42
CA ASP A 182 -21.04 9.11 -17.62
C ASP A 182 -19.84 9.09 -16.67
N GLN A 183 -20.09 8.81 -15.38
CA GLN A 183 -19.02 8.65 -14.38
C GLN A 183 -18.18 7.41 -14.65
N PHE A 184 -18.81 6.30 -15.09
CA PHE A 184 -18.09 5.10 -15.47
C PHE A 184 -17.09 5.36 -16.61
N ALA A 185 -17.51 6.09 -17.65
CA ALA A 185 -16.62 6.45 -18.76
C ALA A 185 -15.38 7.22 -18.29
N ARG A 186 -15.54 8.15 -17.35
CA ARG A 186 -14.45 8.91 -16.73
C ARG A 186 -13.54 7.98 -15.88
N VAL A 187 -14.13 7.19 -14.99
CA VAL A 187 -13.39 6.26 -14.11
C VAL A 187 -12.62 5.22 -14.92
N ARG A 188 -13.18 4.71 -16.01
CA ARG A 188 -12.51 3.79 -16.94
C ARG A 188 -11.32 4.46 -17.61
N THR A 189 -11.48 5.68 -18.11
CA THR A 189 -10.37 6.45 -18.73
C THR A 189 -9.26 6.68 -17.71
N ASP A 190 -9.59 7.04 -16.47
CA ASP A 190 -8.63 7.19 -15.38
C ASP A 190 -7.93 5.87 -15.02
N ALA A 191 -8.63 4.73 -15.08
CA ALA A 191 -8.03 3.41 -14.85
C ALA A 191 -7.01 3.06 -15.95
N ILE A 192 -7.32 3.32 -17.22
CA ILE A 192 -6.40 3.14 -18.35
C ILE A 192 -5.15 4.01 -18.16
N ARG A 193 -5.34 5.28 -17.80
CA ARG A 193 -4.22 6.20 -17.53
C ARG A 193 -3.36 5.72 -16.37
N ARG A 194 -3.97 5.31 -15.24
CA ARG A 194 -3.22 4.76 -14.08
C ARG A 194 -2.43 3.51 -14.46
N ARG A 195 -3.01 2.62 -15.27
CA ARG A 195 -2.30 1.46 -15.78
C ARG A 195 -1.08 1.86 -16.64
N ALA A 196 -1.26 2.80 -17.57
CA ALA A 196 -0.15 3.28 -18.41
C ALA A 196 0.98 3.87 -17.57
N ILE A 197 0.66 4.65 -16.52
CA ILE A 197 1.65 5.17 -15.58
C ILE A 197 2.33 4.02 -14.83
N ALA A 198 1.57 3.06 -14.29
CA ALA A 198 2.15 1.91 -13.59
C ALA A 198 3.12 1.12 -14.51
N MET A 199 2.73 0.86 -15.75
CA MET A 199 3.57 0.14 -16.71
C MET A 199 4.76 0.96 -17.23
N SER A 200 4.88 2.24 -16.90
CA SER A 200 6.08 3.02 -17.11
C SER A 200 7.12 2.89 -15.98
N GLN A 201 6.69 2.39 -14.81
CA GLN A 201 7.53 2.24 -13.63
C GLN A 201 8.14 0.83 -13.56
N PRO A 202 9.49 0.69 -13.51
CA PRO A 202 10.14 -0.62 -13.46
C PRO A 202 9.70 -1.46 -12.26
N GLY A 203 9.50 -0.84 -11.09
CA GLY A 203 9.02 -1.51 -9.88
C GLY A 203 7.64 -2.14 -10.04
N GLU A 204 6.70 -1.46 -10.73
CA GLU A 204 5.37 -2.00 -10.98
C GLU A 204 5.40 -3.15 -11.99
N ILE A 205 6.23 -3.04 -13.03
CA ILE A 205 6.46 -4.11 -14.02
C ILE A 205 7.05 -5.33 -13.32
N ALA A 206 8.07 -5.13 -12.46
CA ALA A 206 8.69 -6.22 -11.70
C ALA A 206 7.68 -6.90 -10.77
N ARG A 207 6.85 -6.11 -10.06
CA ARG A 207 5.84 -6.60 -9.12
C ARG A 207 4.73 -7.39 -9.84
N GLU A 208 4.24 -6.89 -10.97
CA GLU A 208 3.25 -7.59 -11.79
C GLU A 208 3.79 -8.94 -12.24
N ARG A 209 5.01 -8.95 -12.81
CA ARG A 209 5.64 -10.18 -13.29
C ARG A 209 5.94 -11.16 -12.15
N PHE A 210 6.42 -10.65 -11.01
CA PHE A 210 6.68 -11.45 -9.83
C PHE A 210 5.42 -12.19 -9.36
N ARG A 211 4.28 -11.48 -9.25
CA ARG A 211 3.01 -12.08 -8.85
C ARG A 211 2.49 -13.07 -9.88
N ALA A 212 2.63 -12.77 -11.17
CA ALA A 212 2.25 -13.68 -12.24
C ALA A 212 3.05 -14.98 -12.17
N VAL A 213 4.37 -14.92 -11.91
CA VAL A 213 5.21 -16.12 -11.76
C VAL A 213 4.88 -16.89 -10.48
N MET A 214 4.67 -16.17 -9.37
CA MET A 214 4.41 -16.80 -8.07
C MET A 214 3.05 -17.49 -8.00
N TYR A 215 2.00 -16.87 -8.55
CA TYR A 215 0.63 -17.33 -8.35
C TYR A 215 -0.02 -18.00 -9.57
N GLY A 216 0.63 -17.95 -10.74
CA GLY A 216 0.15 -18.62 -11.95
C GLY A 216 -1.28 -18.20 -12.34
N ASP A 217 -2.21 -19.16 -12.36
CA ASP A 217 -3.61 -18.91 -12.76
C ASP A 217 -4.50 -18.34 -11.64
N HIS A 218 -3.99 -18.23 -10.42
CA HIS A 218 -4.76 -17.71 -9.29
C HIS A 218 -5.09 -16.21 -9.47
N PRO A 219 -6.25 -15.69 -8.98
CA PRO A 219 -6.58 -14.28 -9.08
C PRO A 219 -5.49 -13.32 -8.59
N TYR A 220 -4.74 -13.67 -7.55
CA TYR A 220 -3.64 -12.86 -7.04
C TYR A 220 -2.47 -12.65 -8.03
N ALA A 221 -2.39 -13.45 -9.09
CA ALA A 221 -1.40 -13.27 -10.15
C ALA A 221 -1.65 -12.01 -11.01
N ARG A 222 -2.91 -11.62 -11.16
CA ARG A 222 -3.37 -10.62 -12.12
C ARG A 222 -3.48 -9.24 -11.48
N LEU A 223 -2.35 -8.53 -11.37
CA LEU A 223 -2.29 -7.25 -10.65
C LEU A 223 -2.98 -6.11 -11.41
N TYR A 224 -2.87 -6.10 -12.74
CA TYR A 224 -3.42 -5.05 -13.59
C TYR A 224 -4.21 -5.66 -14.75
N ALA A 225 -5.41 -5.12 -14.99
CA ALA A 225 -6.12 -5.40 -16.22
C ALA A 225 -5.35 -4.86 -17.43
N SER A 226 -5.40 -5.56 -18.54
CA SER A 226 -4.91 -5.01 -19.81
C SER A 226 -5.75 -3.81 -20.26
N GLU A 227 -5.21 -2.96 -21.12
CA GLU A 227 -5.98 -1.85 -21.69
C GLU A 227 -7.20 -2.33 -22.44
N ALA A 228 -7.09 -3.43 -23.20
CA ALA A 228 -8.18 -4.02 -23.93
C ALA A 228 -9.32 -4.52 -22.99
N GLU A 229 -8.97 -5.15 -21.85
CA GLU A 229 -9.95 -5.53 -20.84
C GLU A 229 -10.65 -4.29 -20.25
N LEU A 230 -9.89 -3.24 -19.89
CA LEU A 230 -10.46 -2.00 -19.35
C LEU A 230 -11.41 -1.34 -20.37
N GLN A 231 -11.06 -1.32 -21.65
CA GLN A 231 -11.90 -0.77 -22.72
C GLN A 231 -13.19 -1.58 -22.92
N ALA A 232 -13.13 -2.89 -22.73
CA ALA A 232 -14.27 -3.79 -22.88
C ALA A 232 -15.24 -3.76 -21.66
N TYR A 233 -14.86 -3.17 -20.52
CA TYR A 233 -15.73 -3.12 -19.36
C TYR A 233 -16.87 -2.11 -19.51
N THR A 234 -18.03 -2.49 -19.00
CA THR A 234 -19.27 -1.72 -19.01
C THR A 234 -19.82 -1.54 -17.59
N PRO A 235 -20.71 -0.57 -17.35
CA PRO A 235 -21.40 -0.44 -16.07
C PRO A 235 -22.13 -1.73 -15.64
N GLU A 236 -22.64 -2.52 -16.59
CA GLU A 236 -23.35 -3.77 -16.33
C GLU A 236 -22.41 -4.82 -15.72
N ARG A 237 -21.15 -4.91 -16.17
CA ARG A 237 -20.17 -5.82 -15.55
C ARG A 237 -19.83 -5.41 -14.12
N VAL A 238 -19.75 -4.10 -13.86
CA VAL A 238 -19.55 -3.58 -12.48
C VAL A 238 -20.76 -3.89 -11.61
N ARG A 239 -21.99 -3.69 -12.11
CA ARG A 239 -23.24 -4.08 -11.41
C ARG A 239 -23.28 -5.57 -11.11
N ALA A 240 -22.91 -6.41 -12.08
CA ALA A 240 -22.88 -7.86 -11.91
C ALA A 240 -21.87 -8.28 -10.83
N PHE A 241 -20.66 -7.71 -10.85
CA PHE A 241 -19.65 -7.98 -9.83
C PHE A 241 -20.13 -7.56 -8.43
N HIS A 242 -20.72 -6.36 -8.33
CA HIS A 242 -21.29 -5.85 -7.07
C HIS A 242 -22.41 -6.78 -6.57
N ALA A 243 -23.39 -7.10 -7.40
CA ALA A 243 -24.52 -7.94 -7.01
C ALA A 243 -24.11 -9.35 -6.55
N ALA A 244 -23.03 -9.91 -7.14
CA ALA A 244 -22.54 -11.23 -6.79
C ALA A 244 -21.74 -11.25 -5.46
N ASN A 245 -21.03 -10.14 -5.15
CA ASN A 245 -19.98 -10.15 -4.14
C ASN A 245 -20.25 -9.23 -2.94
N PHE A 246 -21.24 -8.32 -3.01
CA PHE A 246 -21.57 -7.43 -1.90
C PHE A 246 -22.83 -7.95 -1.19
N GLY A 247 -22.69 -8.28 0.09
CA GLY A 247 -23.77 -8.79 0.93
C GLY A 247 -23.40 -8.79 2.39
N ALA A 248 -24.42 -8.85 3.25
CA ALA A 248 -24.29 -8.69 4.69
C ALA A 248 -23.34 -9.73 5.34
N ARG A 249 -23.34 -10.99 4.88
CA ARG A 249 -22.45 -12.04 5.40
C ARG A 249 -20.98 -11.81 5.13
N ARG A 250 -20.65 -10.92 4.19
CA ARG A 250 -19.25 -10.55 3.88
C ARG A 250 -18.83 -9.28 4.59
N ALA A 251 -19.73 -8.62 5.32
CA ALA A 251 -19.55 -7.26 5.80
C ALA A 251 -19.35 -7.17 7.31
N THR A 252 -18.37 -6.37 7.73
CA THR A 252 -18.19 -5.91 9.09
C THR A 252 -18.07 -4.38 9.11
N LEU A 253 -18.91 -3.72 9.90
CA LEU A 253 -18.84 -2.28 10.15
C LEU A 253 -18.01 -2.03 11.42
N TYR A 254 -16.94 -1.28 11.31
CA TYR A 254 -16.14 -0.78 12.43
C TYR A 254 -16.43 0.70 12.64
N VAL A 255 -16.75 1.08 13.88
CA VAL A 255 -16.84 2.49 14.29
C VAL A 255 -15.91 2.69 15.47
N VAL A 256 -14.87 3.50 15.28
CA VAL A 256 -13.79 3.70 16.26
C VAL A 256 -13.64 5.18 16.57
N GLY A 257 -13.71 5.56 17.84
CA GLY A 257 -13.54 6.96 18.25
C GLY A 257 -14.53 7.41 19.30
N GLN A 258 -14.91 8.68 19.23
CA GLN A 258 -15.96 9.26 20.07
C GLN A 258 -17.27 9.32 19.27
N PHE A 259 -18.33 8.71 19.80
CA PHE A 259 -19.65 8.66 19.16
C PHE A 259 -20.73 8.26 20.17
N ASP A 260 -21.99 8.56 19.88
CA ASP A 260 -23.13 8.01 20.59
C ASP A 260 -23.36 6.57 20.11
N ALA A 261 -23.02 5.58 20.96
CA ALA A 261 -23.12 4.17 20.63
C ALA A 261 -24.55 3.71 20.32
N ALA A 262 -25.56 4.26 21.03
CA ALA A 262 -26.96 3.91 20.79
C ALA A 262 -27.46 4.46 19.46
N ALA A 263 -27.08 5.70 19.12
CA ALA A 263 -27.44 6.30 17.84
C ALA A 263 -26.77 5.56 16.67
N VAL A 264 -25.47 5.23 16.79
CA VAL A 264 -24.73 4.48 15.76
C VAL A 264 -25.29 3.06 15.58
N GLU A 265 -25.60 2.35 16.69
CA GLU A 265 -26.23 1.03 16.60
C GLU A 265 -27.59 1.09 15.90
N ARG A 266 -28.44 2.05 16.26
CA ARG A 266 -29.73 2.24 15.62
C ARG A 266 -29.56 2.54 14.14
N ALA A 267 -28.68 3.47 13.76
CA ALA A 267 -28.39 3.78 12.36
C ALA A 267 -27.88 2.56 11.59
N ALA A 268 -27.00 1.74 12.18
CA ALA A 268 -26.52 0.52 11.55
C ALA A 268 -27.64 -0.50 11.33
N ARG A 269 -28.49 -0.72 12.36
CA ARG A 269 -29.66 -1.63 12.22
C ARG A 269 -30.64 -1.15 11.14
N GLU A 270 -31.02 0.12 11.17
CA GLU A 270 -31.97 0.69 10.18
C GLU A 270 -31.39 0.66 8.78
N ALA A 271 -30.11 1.06 8.61
CA ALA A 271 -29.50 1.18 7.30
C ALA A 271 -29.15 -0.16 6.66
N PHE A 272 -28.87 -1.22 7.46
CA PHE A 272 -28.42 -2.51 6.92
C PHE A 272 -29.42 -3.67 7.12
N ALA A 273 -30.51 -3.50 7.88
CA ALA A 273 -31.46 -4.58 8.17
C ALA A 273 -32.01 -5.29 6.93
N SER A 274 -32.34 -4.55 5.89
CA SER A 274 -32.86 -5.08 4.62
C SER A 274 -31.78 -5.43 3.59
N TRP A 275 -30.50 -5.36 3.97
CA TRP A 275 -29.44 -5.75 3.05
C TRP A 275 -29.41 -7.28 2.87
N SER A 276 -29.41 -7.75 1.63
CA SER A 276 -29.33 -9.18 1.31
C SER A 276 -28.12 -9.81 2.03
N ALA A 277 -28.35 -10.99 2.59
CA ALA A 277 -27.27 -11.77 3.23
C ALA A 277 -26.11 -12.07 2.26
N GLY A 278 -26.42 -12.31 0.98
CA GLY A 278 -25.42 -12.62 -0.03
C GLY A 278 -24.72 -13.97 0.19
N SER A 279 -23.71 -14.24 -0.61
CA SER A 279 -22.84 -15.43 -0.48
C SER A 279 -21.84 -15.29 0.67
N ALA A 280 -21.31 -16.42 1.18
CA ALA A 280 -20.18 -16.40 2.10
C ALA A 280 -18.91 -15.87 1.40
N PRO A 281 -17.93 -15.33 2.17
CA PRO A 281 -16.66 -14.92 1.60
C PRO A 281 -15.92 -16.08 0.91
N THR A 282 -15.27 -15.78 -0.21
CA THR A 282 -14.44 -16.75 -0.91
C THR A 282 -13.17 -17.02 -0.11
N VAL A 283 -12.85 -18.29 0.08
CA VAL A 283 -11.57 -18.74 0.64
C VAL A 283 -10.96 -19.71 -0.37
N ASN A 284 -9.99 -19.23 -1.12
CA ASN A 284 -9.30 -19.99 -2.15
C ASN A 284 -7.80 -19.66 -2.06
N PRO A 285 -7.04 -20.33 -1.16
CA PRO A 285 -5.61 -20.07 -1.01
C PRO A 285 -4.85 -20.52 -2.26
N PRO A 286 -3.88 -19.73 -2.73
CA PRO A 286 -3.07 -20.08 -3.90
C PRO A 286 -2.14 -21.26 -3.60
N LYS A 287 -1.75 -21.97 -4.65
CA LYS A 287 -0.56 -22.84 -4.64
C LYS A 287 0.62 -22.02 -5.17
N ALA A 288 1.20 -21.20 -4.31
CA ALA A 288 2.29 -20.32 -4.70
C ALA A 288 3.51 -21.14 -5.17
N LYS A 289 4.21 -20.65 -6.20
CA LYS A 289 5.43 -21.27 -6.69
C LYS A 289 6.51 -21.21 -5.62
N ASN A 290 7.04 -22.37 -5.29
CA ASN A 290 8.05 -22.55 -4.24
C ASN A 290 9.29 -23.24 -4.84
N ALA A 291 9.83 -22.66 -5.91
CA ALA A 291 11.00 -23.13 -6.61
C ALA A 291 11.74 -21.97 -7.25
N ARG A 292 13.07 -22.08 -7.32
CA ARG A 292 13.93 -21.08 -7.94
C ARG A 292 13.46 -20.76 -9.36
N SER A 293 13.36 -19.48 -9.66
CA SER A 293 13.13 -18.99 -11.02
C SER A 293 13.73 -17.61 -11.20
N LEU A 294 14.23 -17.34 -12.41
CA LEU A 294 14.68 -16.02 -12.83
C LEU A 294 13.87 -15.58 -14.05
N THR A 295 13.36 -14.36 -14.00
CA THR A 295 12.78 -13.65 -15.15
C THR A 295 13.51 -12.34 -15.32
N LEU A 296 14.13 -12.12 -16.50
CA LEU A 296 14.72 -10.86 -16.89
C LEU A 296 13.81 -10.19 -17.92
N LEU A 297 13.35 -8.97 -17.60
CA LEU A 297 12.57 -8.12 -18.50
C LEU A 297 13.46 -7.01 -19.03
N ASP A 298 13.51 -6.90 -20.35
CA ASP A 298 14.37 -5.94 -21.03
C ASP A 298 13.81 -4.51 -20.94
N ARG A 299 14.66 -3.58 -20.49
CA ARG A 299 14.43 -2.14 -20.54
C ARG A 299 15.67 -1.46 -21.12
N PRO A 300 15.77 -1.35 -22.44
CA PRO A 300 16.96 -0.84 -23.10
C PRO A 300 17.37 0.55 -22.61
N GLY A 301 18.66 0.73 -22.32
CA GLY A 301 19.23 1.99 -21.85
C GLY A 301 18.89 2.35 -20.40
N ALA A 302 18.30 1.46 -19.63
CA ALA A 302 18.03 1.71 -18.21
C ALA A 302 19.34 1.86 -17.42
N VAL A 303 19.47 2.97 -16.71
CA VAL A 303 20.65 3.27 -15.85
C VAL A 303 20.55 2.58 -14.48
N GLN A 304 19.38 2.07 -14.12
CA GLN A 304 19.13 1.25 -12.94
C GLN A 304 18.39 -0.03 -13.33
N SER A 305 18.64 -1.09 -12.57
CA SER A 305 17.88 -2.33 -12.63
C SER A 305 16.99 -2.43 -11.39
N THR A 306 15.73 -2.80 -11.59
CA THR A 306 14.83 -3.13 -10.48
C THR A 306 14.87 -4.62 -10.20
N ILE A 307 15.21 -4.99 -8.98
CA ILE A 307 15.19 -6.34 -8.46
C ILE A 307 13.90 -6.55 -7.66
N ASN A 308 13.21 -7.66 -7.87
CA ASN A 308 12.13 -8.15 -7.02
C ASN A 308 12.38 -9.64 -6.77
N LEU A 309 12.74 -9.96 -5.53
CA LEU A 309 13.10 -11.32 -5.07
C LEU A 309 12.16 -11.73 -3.96
N GLY A 310 11.57 -12.93 -4.01
CA GLY A 310 10.70 -13.35 -2.91
C GLY A 310 10.36 -14.84 -2.91
N VAL A 311 9.73 -15.26 -1.82
CA VAL A 311 9.41 -16.67 -1.52
C VAL A 311 8.10 -16.74 -0.73
N PRO A 312 7.26 -17.79 -0.92
CA PRO A 312 6.12 -18.04 -0.04
C PRO A 312 6.56 -18.29 1.39
N VAL A 313 5.85 -17.70 2.34
CA VAL A 313 6.08 -17.82 3.78
C VAL A 313 4.76 -18.09 4.51
N PRO A 314 4.78 -18.49 5.79
CA PRO A 314 3.56 -18.69 6.57
C PRO A 314 2.70 -17.43 6.67
N ASP A 315 1.39 -17.61 6.63
CA ASP A 315 0.39 -16.56 6.85
C ASP A 315 0.19 -16.26 8.36
N PRO A 316 -0.54 -15.19 8.74
CA PRO A 316 -0.71 -14.76 10.12
C PRO A 316 -1.33 -15.79 11.08
N SER A 317 -1.93 -16.88 10.59
CA SER A 317 -2.44 -17.96 11.43
C SER A 317 -1.35 -18.89 11.97
N SER A 318 -0.13 -18.79 11.44
CA SER A 318 1.03 -19.56 11.90
C SER A 318 1.59 -19.01 13.21
N ALA A 319 2.02 -19.91 14.09
CA ALA A 319 2.75 -19.55 15.31
C ALA A 319 4.10 -18.85 15.02
N ASP A 320 4.70 -19.13 13.87
CA ASP A 320 5.97 -18.55 13.45
C ASP A 320 5.84 -17.12 12.88
N TYR A 321 4.62 -16.65 12.63
CA TYR A 321 4.41 -15.39 11.88
C TYR A 321 5.03 -14.18 12.58
N THR A 322 4.88 -14.03 13.91
CA THR A 322 5.50 -12.90 14.64
C THR A 322 7.03 -12.94 14.58
N ALA A 323 7.63 -14.12 14.71
CA ALA A 323 9.08 -14.28 14.56
C ALA A 323 9.54 -14.00 13.12
N LEU A 324 8.71 -14.33 12.12
CA LEU A 324 8.95 -13.97 10.72
C LEU A 324 8.94 -12.45 10.48
N GLU A 325 8.00 -11.70 11.09
CA GLU A 325 7.99 -10.24 11.02
C GLU A 325 9.24 -9.61 11.66
N VAL A 326 9.72 -10.17 12.77
CA VAL A 326 10.98 -9.74 13.41
C VAL A 326 12.18 -10.07 12.52
N THR A 327 12.19 -11.25 11.90
CA THR A 327 13.23 -11.69 10.97
C THR A 327 13.27 -10.79 9.72
N ASP A 328 12.11 -10.46 9.14
CA ASP A 328 12.00 -9.53 8.02
C ASP A 328 12.56 -8.15 8.39
N ALA A 329 12.13 -7.59 9.52
CA ALA A 329 12.62 -6.28 9.98
C ALA A 329 14.14 -6.23 10.18
N LEU A 330 14.75 -7.34 10.62
CA LEU A 330 16.19 -7.46 10.78
C LEU A 330 16.90 -7.60 9.44
N LEU A 331 16.34 -8.38 8.51
CA LEU A 331 16.98 -8.72 7.24
C LEU A 331 16.91 -7.57 6.23
N GLY A 332 15.72 -7.02 5.94
CA GLY A 332 15.50 -5.98 4.93
C GLY A 332 14.38 -4.98 5.26
N GLY A 333 13.47 -5.32 6.19
CA GLY A 333 12.23 -4.57 6.47
C GLY A 333 12.40 -3.33 7.35
N SER A 334 13.59 -2.94 7.73
CA SER A 334 13.86 -1.70 8.46
C SER A 334 15.01 -0.91 7.84
N PHE A 335 15.07 0.39 8.13
CA PHE A 335 16.14 1.23 7.62
C PHE A 335 17.54 0.78 8.11
N GLY A 336 17.63 0.25 9.32
CA GLY A 336 18.86 -0.30 9.90
C GLY A 336 19.06 -1.80 9.65
N SER A 337 18.31 -2.40 8.73
CA SER A 337 18.40 -3.82 8.38
C SER A 337 19.74 -4.20 7.75
N ARG A 338 20.05 -5.49 7.74
CA ARG A 338 21.30 -6.02 7.18
C ARG A 338 21.45 -5.69 5.70
N ILE A 339 20.44 -5.93 4.88
CA ILE A 339 20.46 -5.66 3.45
C ILE A 339 20.66 -4.15 3.22
N THR A 340 19.90 -3.28 3.90
CA THR A 340 20.03 -1.83 3.76
C THR A 340 21.43 -1.35 4.17
N SER A 341 21.94 -1.82 5.32
CA SER A 341 23.27 -1.47 5.78
C SER A 341 24.37 -1.92 4.82
N ASN A 342 24.22 -3.09 4.18
CA ASN A 342 25.16 -3.62 3.22
C ASN A 342 25.11 -2.85 1.89
N ILE A 343 24.01 -2.99 1.12
CA ILE A 343 24.00 -2.53 -0.28
C ILE A 343 23.75 -1.02 -0.42
N ARG A 344 23.23 -0.35 0.61
CA ARG A 344 23.05 1.11 0.62
C ARG A 344 24.21 1.81 1.29
N GLU A 345 24.45 1.54 2.61
CA GLU A 345 25.37 2.34 3.41
C GLU A 345 26.83 1.99 3.11
N GLN A 346 27.16 0.70 2.98
CA GLN A 346 28.54 0.28 2.78
C GLN A 346 28.96 0.27 1.32
N LYS A 347 28.08 -0.18 0.42
CA LYS A 347 28.38 -0.39 -1.00
C LYS A 347 27.89 0.76 -1.90
N GLY A 348 26.85 1.49 -1.51
CA GLY A 348 26.28 2.56 -2.32
C GLY A 348 25.63 2.10 -3.64
N TYR A 349 25.17 0.83 -3.72
CA TYR A 349 24.60 0.27 -4.93
C TYR A 349 23.14 0.70 -5.19
N THR A 350 22.44 1.11 -4.13
CA THR A 350 21.03 1.48 -4.13
C THR A 350 20.74 2.58 -3.13
N TYR A 351 19.59 3.25 -3.30
CA TYR A 351 19.09 4.23 -2.33
C TYR A 351 18.03 3.67 -1.38
N SER A 352 17.17 2.78 -1.86
CA SER A 352 15.98 2.34 -1.12
C SER A 352 15.70 0.84 -1.27
N PRO A 353 16.58 -0.04 -0.76
CA PRO A 353 16.26 -1.45 -0.67
C PRO A 353 15.23 -1.65 0.45
N PHE A 354 14.29 -2.58 0.26
CA PHE A 354 13.27 -2.83 1.27
C PHE A 354 12.65 -4.21 1.13
N SER A 355 12.54 -4.94 2.22
CA SER A 355 11.76 -6.17 2.27
C SER A 355 10.47 -6.03 3.07
N GLN A 356 9.53 -6.92 2.80
CA GLN A 356 8.26 -7.00 3.52
C GLN A 356 7.64 -8.39 3.44
N VAL A 357 6.86 -8.73 4.46
CA VAL A 357 5.92 -9.85 4.42
C VAL A 357 4.56 -9.32 3.94
N SER A 358 4.12 -9.79 2.77
CA SER A 358 2.84 -9.41 2.17
C SER A 358 1.81 -10.51 2.40
N THR A 359 0.73 -10.21 3.14
CA THR A 359 -0.29 -11.16 3.58
C THR A 359 -1.58 -11.10 2.77
N ARG A 360 -2.26 -12.23 2.68
CA ARG A 360 -3.60 -12.46 2.13
C ARG A 360 -4.30 -13.52 2.94
N VAL A 361 -5.55 -13.78 2.67
CA VAL A 361 -6.29 -14.86 3.33
C VAL A 361 -5.60 -16.20 3.05
N ARG A 362 -5.08 -16.82 4.11
CA ARG A 362 -4.38 -18.11 4.07
C ARG A 362 -3.17 -18.15 3.13
N ASP A 363 -2.52 -17.01 2.89
CA ASP A 363 -1.32 -16.89 2.08
C ASP A 363 -0.44 -15.72 2.52
N ALA A 364 0.86 -15.87 2.40
CA ALA A 364 1.82 -14.78 2.52
C ALA A 364 3.08 -15.08 1.69
N TYR A 365 3.77 -14.02 1.30
CA TYR A 365 5.12 -14.10 0.77
C TYR A 365 6.02 -13.03 1.40
N TRP A 366 7.27 -13.37 1.55
CA TRP A 366 8.34 -12.40 1.79
C TRP A 366 8.88 -11.94 0.44
N ALA A 367 9.16 -10.64 0.30
CA ALA A 367 9.84 -10.12 -0.89
C ALA A 367 10.76 -8.95 -0.53
N GLU A 368 11.95 -8.96 -1.16
CA GLU A 368 12.93 -7.87 -1.20
C GLU A 368 12.83 -7.16 -2.53
N THR A 369 12.85 -5.84 -2.52
CA THR A 369 12.86 -4.98 -3.70
C THR A 369 13.98 -3.96 -3.61
N ALA A 370 14.71 -3.74 -4.72
CA ALA A 370 15.76 -2.72 -4.79
C ALA A 370 15.90 -2.19 -6.22
N ASP A 371 16.02 -0.86 -6.34
CA ASP A 371 16.51 -0.23 -7.57
C ASP A 371 18.01 0.00 -7.42
N VAL A 372 18.81 -0.72 -8.20
CA VAL A 372 20.27 -0.72 -8.11
C VAL A 372 20.89 -0.16 -9.38
N THR A 373 22.09 0.41 -9.31
CA THR A 373 22.84 0.82 -10.51
C THR A 373 23.04 -0.39 -11.42
N THR A 374 22.78 -0.23 -12.73
CA THR A 374 22.73 -1.34 -13.69
C THR A 374 24.00 -2.19 -13.70
N ASP A 375 25.19 -1.58 -13.60
CA ASP A 375 26.48 -2.29 -13.54
C ASP A 375 26.72 -3.02 -12.21
N LYS A 376 25.91 -2.78 -11.19
CA LYS A 376 25.98 -3.40 -9.86
C LYS A 376 24.88 -4.44 -9.61
N THR A 377 24.08 -4.77 -10.61
CA THR A 377 22.94 -5.68 -10.46
C THR A 377 23.36 -7.04 -9.89
N GLY A 378 24.36 -7.68 -10.51
CA GLY A 378 24.87 -8.98 -10.03
C GLY A 378 25.54 -8.89 -8.66
N ALA A 379 26.32 -7.82 -8.42
CA ALA A 379 26.93 -7.57 -7.11
C ALA A 379 25.88 -7.38 -6.02
N SER A 380 24.81 -6.62 -6.30
CA SER A 380 23.70 -6.43 -5.35
C SER A 380 22.99 -7.75 -5.04
N LEU A 381 22.73 -8.59 -6.03
CA LEU A 381 22.14 -9.91 -5.82
C LEU A 381 23.06 -10.80 -4.95
N THR A 382 24.38 -10.78 -5.21
CA THR A 382 25.36 -11.52 -4.38
C THR A 382 25.28 -11.09 -2.91
N GLU A 383 25.22 -9.79 -2.65
CA GLU A 383 25.13 -9.28 -1.29
C GLU A 383 23.77 -9.61 -0.63
N ILE A 384 22.65 -9.45 -1.35
CA ILE A 384 21.31 -9.79 -0.84
C ILE A 384 21.24 -11.28 -0.46
N PHE A 385 21.66 -12.17 -1.37
CA PHE A 385 21.68 -13.61 -1.08
C PHE A 385 22.69 -13.95 0.03
N GLY A 386 23.82 -13.24 0.06
CA GLY A 386 24.83 -13.37 1.12
C GLY A 386 24.26 -13.06 2.51
N GLU A 387 23.45 -11.99 2.65
CA GLU A 387 22.80 -11.64 3.92
C GLU A 387 21.72 -12.67 4.31
N VAL A 388 20.93 -13.16 3.34
CA VAL A 388 19.96 -14.24 3.57
C VAL A 388 20.69 -15.50 4.07
N ASP A 389 21.74 -15.94 3.39
CA ASP A 389 22.49 -17.15 3.75
C ASP A 389 23.24 -17.00 5.07
N ARG A 390 23.75 -15.79 5.35
CA ARG A 390 24.38 -15.51 6.64
C ARG A 390 23.36 -15.67 7.79
N LEU A 391 22.15 -15.10 7.64
CA LEU A 391 21.12 -15.18 8.66
C LEU A 391 20.59 -16.61 8.87
N ARG A 392 20.59 -17.43 7.81
CA ARG A 392 20.25 -18.86 7.88
C ARG A 392 21.28 -19.68 8.65
N ARG A 393 22.56 -19.31 8.61
CA ARG A 393 23.65 -20.03 9.28
C ARG A 393 23.97 -19.50 10.67
N GLU A 394 23.84 -18.19 10.84
CA GLU A 394 24.33 -17.47 12.04
C GLU A 394 23.20 -16.68 12.68
N ALA A 395 22.91 -16.99 13.94
CA ALA A 395 21.98 -16.21 14.73
C ALA A 395 22.48 -14.75 14.89
N PRO A 396 21.58 -13.74 14.90
CA PRO A 396 21.95 -12.37 15.17
C PRO A 396 22.47 -12.21 16.60
N SER A 397 23.28 -11.19 16.86
CA SER A 397 23.63 -10.85 18.24
C SER A 397 22.40 -10.40 19.04
N ALA A 398 22.40 -10.62 20.35
CA ALA A 398 21.32 -10.17 21.22
C ALA A 398 21.14 -8.64 21.18
N GLN A 399 22.20 -7.89 20.96
CA GLN A 399 22.15 -6.42 20.85
C GLN A 399 21.46 -5.98 19.55
N GLU A 400 21.82 -6.59 18.41
CA GLU A 400 21.20 -6.34 17.10
C GLU A 400 19.70 -6.63 17.16
N LEU A 401 19.34 -7.84 17.64
CA LEU A 401 17.94 -8.26 17.75
C LEU A 401 17.13 -7.34 18.69
N ARG A 402 17.70 -6.91 19.81
CA ARG A 402 17.02 -6.00 20.75
C ARG A 402 16.65 -4.67 20.07
N GLY A 403 17.52 -4.13 19.22
CA GLY A 403 17.23 -2.92 18.44
C GLY A 403 16.00 -3.12 17.52
N ILE A 404 15.95 -4.24 16.82
CA ILE A 404 14.86 -4.61 15.93
C ILE A 404 13.55 -4.88 16.70
N GLN A 405 13.62 -5.60 17.81
CA GLN A 405 12.44 -5.84 18.66
C GLN A 405 11.82 -4.53 19.14
N ASN A 406 12.63 -3.58 19.60
CA ASN A 406 12.16 -2.25 20.02
C ASN A 406 11.54 -1.49 18.84
N TYR A 407 12.13 -1.56 17.66
CA TYR A 407 11.60 -0.95 16.44
C TYR A 407 10.23 -1.54 16.08
N VAL A 408 10.11 -2.86 15.98
CA VAL A 408 8.86 -3.55 15.63
C VAL A 408 7.74 -3.25 16.64
N ALA A 409 8.04 -3.34 17.94
CA ALA A 409 7.10 -3.00 19.01
C ALA A 409 6.69 -1.51 18.98
N GLY A 410 7.64 -0.62 18.65
CA GLY A 410 7.38 0.82 18.49
C GLY A 410 6.44 1.11 17.32
N ILE A 411 6.71 0.55 16.14
CA ILE A 411 5.85 0.69 14.95
C ILE A 411 4.44 0.13 15.22
N PHE A 412 4.34 -1.03 15.87
CA PHE A 412 3.06 -1.59 16.27
C PHE A 412 2.28 -0.63 17.19
N THR A 413 2.93 -0.04 18.19
CA THR A 413 2.31 0.94 19.09
C THR A 413 1.81 2.16 18.34
N LEU A 414 2.62 2.70 17.42
CA LEU A 414 2.25 3.87 16.60
C LEU A 414 1.05 3.57 15.70
N ARG A 415 1.00 2.40 15.06
CA ARG A 415 -0.14 1.97 14.23
C ARG A 415 -1.45 1.90 15.03
N ASN A 416 -1.38 1.45 16.27
CA ASN A 416 -2.53 1.36 17.16
C ASN A 416 -2.89 2.69 17.87
N GLY A 417 -2.13 3.76 17.64
CA GLY A 417 -2.38 5.09 18.18
C GLY A 417 -3.46 5.89 17.46
N SER A 418 -3.98 5.43 16.34
CA SER A 418 -5.00 6.12 15.55
C SER A 418 -6.30 5.31 15.43
N ARG A 419 -7.43 6.01 15.22
CA ARG A 419 -8.74 5.37 15.02
C ARG A 419 -8.74 4.40 13.83
N GLY A 420 -8.22 4.85 12.69
CA GLY A 420 -8.08 4.01 11.50
C GLY A 420 -7.12 2.83 11.70
N GLY A 421 -6.05 3.03 12.50
CA GLY A 421 -5.13 1.95 12.86
C GLY A 421 -5.81 0.86 13.69
N VAL A 422 -6.60 1.24 14.71
CA VAL A 422 -7.39 0.28 15.50
C VAL A 422 -8.39 -0.47 14.62
N ALA A 423 -9.13 0.24 13.75
CA ALA A 423 -10.06 -0.39 12.80
C ALA A 423 -9.35 -1.40 11.89
N SER A 424 -8.19 -1.03 11.35
CA SER A 424 -7.38 -1.90 10.48
C SER A 424 -6.87 -3.15 11.21
N GLN A 425 -6.48 -3.03 12.48
CA GLN A 425 -6.04 -4.18 13.28
C GLN A 425 -7.20 -5.13 13.59
N LEU A 426 -8.39 -4.60 13.92
CA LEU A 426 -9.57 -5.42 14.15
C LEU A 426 -10.00 -6.12 12.85
N GLN A 427 -9.97 -5.42 11.70
CA GLN A 427 -10.19 -6.04 10.39
C GLN A 427 -9.16 -7.14 10.10
N PHE A 428 -7.89 -6.93 10.44
CA PHE A 428 -6.85 -7.94 10.27
C PHE A 428 -7.18 -9.22 11.08
N LEU A 429 -7.61 -9.08 12.33
CA LEU A 429 -8.06 -10.23 13.12
C LEU A 429 -9.22 -10.97 12.45
N ASP A 430 -10.25 -10.24 12.01
CA ASP A 430 -11.43 -10.83 11.39
C ASP A 430 -11.10 -11.54 10.06
N VAL A 431 -10.26 -10.92 9.23
CA VAL A 431 -9.86 -11.47 7.93
C VAL A 431 -9.07 -12.76 8.07
N HIS A 432 -8.19 -12.82 9.08
CA HIS A 432 -7.33 -13.98 9.34
C HIS A 432 -7.91 -14.98 10.34
N GLY A 433 -9.08 -14.69 10.93
CA GLY A 433 -9.72 -15.54 11.95
C GLY A 433 -8.91 -15.62 13.25
N LEU A 434 -8.28 -14.53 13.67
CA LEU A 434 -7.41 -14.46 14.84
C LEU A 434 -8.15 -13.90 16.05
N PRO A 435 -7.83 -14.37 17.28
CA PRO A 435 -8.44 -13.84 18.51
C PRO A 435 -7.80 -12.50 18.91
N ASP A 436 -8.49 -11.74 19.78
CA ASP A 436 -7.98 -10.49 20.34
C ASP A 436 -6.62 -10.63 21.04
N SER A 437 -6.36 -11.80 21.63
CA SER A 437 -5.08 -12.14 22.26
C SER A 437 -3.91 -12.09 21.29
N TYR A 438 -4.16 -12.19 19.98
CA TYR A 438 -3.13 -11.99 18.95
C TYR A 438 -2.54 -10.57 19.03
N LEU A 439 -3.38 -9.53 19.16
CA LEU A 439 -2.90 -8.15 19.28
C LEU A 439 -2.40 -7.81 20.69
N THR A 440 -3.10 -8.24 21.75
CA THR A 440 -2.71 -7.91 23.13
C THR A 440 -1.42 -8.57 23.56
N GLY A 441 -1.09 -9.76 23.04
CA GLY A 441 0.18 -10.45 23.29
C GLY A 441 1.25 -10.21 22.21
N TYR A 442 1.02 -9.31 21.25
CA TYR A 442 1.94 -9.14 20.13
C TYR A 442 3.32 -8.65 20.58
N VAL A 443 3.36 -7.60 21.40
CA VAL A 443 4.61 -7.03 21.92
C VAL A 443 5.41 -8.09 22.69
N GLY A 444 4.74 -8.87 23.54
CA GLY A 444 5.36 -9.97 24.28
C GLY A 444 5.99 -11.01 23.36
N ARG A 445 5.28 -11.42 22.28
CA ARG A 445 5.85 -12.36 21.29
C ARG A 445 7.04 -11.76 20.55
N VAL A 446 6.98 -10.49 20.15
CA VAL A 446 8.12 -9.78 19.53
C VAL A 446 9.32 -9.81 20.47
N MET A 447 9.13 -9.44 21.75
CA MET A 447 10.22 -9.38 22.73
C MET A 447 10.74 -10.76 23.15
N ALA A 448 9.93 -11.80 23.03
CA ALA A 448 10.30 -13.19 23.31
C ALA A 448 11.02 -13.89 22.16
N THR A 449 10.99 -13.34 20.93
CA THR A 449 11.70 -13.89 19.78
C THR A 449 13.20 -13.92 20.07
N SER A 450 13.80 -15.11 20.12
CA SER A 450 15.24 -15.31 20.40
C SER A 450 16.10 -15.17 19.13
N PRO A 451 17.42 -14.99 19.26
CA PRO A 451 18.35 -15.07 18.12
C PRO A 451 18.24 -16.39 17.35
N GLU A 452 18.06 -17.50 18.07
CA GLU A 452 17.88 -18.85 17.50
C GLU A 452 16.57 -18.97 16.72
N ASP A 453 15.47 -18.32 17.20
CA ASP A 453 14.22 -18.25 16.44
C ASP A 453 14.42 -17.53 15.11
N VAL A 454 15.07 -16.37 15.11
CA VAL A 454 15.38 -15.63 13.87
C VAL A 454 16.14 -16.49 12.87
N ARG A 455 17.21 -17.19 13.34
CA ARG A 455 17.98 -18.12 12.48
C ARG A 455 17.10 -19.25 11.97
N ARG A 456 16.32 -19.90 12.84
CA ARG A 456 15.39 -20.99 12.49
C ARG A 456 14.36 -20.55 11.45
N ILE A 457 13.77 -19.37 11.62
CA ILE A 457 12.82 -18.78 10.65
C ILE A 457 13.50 -18.56 9.30
N ALA A 458 14.69 -17.94 9.28
CA ALA A 458 15.44 -17.74 8.05
C ALA A 458 15.78 -19.07 7.36
N GLU A 459 16.25 -20.08 8.11
CA GLU A 459 16.56 -21.41 7.60
C GLU A 459 15.33 -22.11 7.02
N SER A 460 14.19 -22.05 7.71
CA SER A 460 12.96 -22.76 7.34
C SER A 460 12.25 -22.12 6.14
N TYR A 461 12.24 -20.79 6.03
CA TYR A 461 11.36 -20.08 5.11
C TYR A 461 12.09 -19.26 4.05
N LEU A 462 13.29 -18.74 4.29
CA LEU A 462 14.01 -17.87 3.36
C LEU A 462 15.07 -18.62 2.54
N ALA A 463 14.72 -19.80 2.05
CA ALA A 463 15.64 -20.66 1.28
C ALA A 463 15.85 -20.10 -0.13
N PRO A 464 17.10 -19.70 -0.53
CA PRO A 464 17.38 -19.14 -1.85
C PRO A 464 16.93 -20.03 -3.01
N GLU A 465 16.99 -21.35 -2.84
CA GLU A 465 16.59 -22.34 -3.84
C GLU A 465 15.07 -22.37 -4.12
N ARG A 466 14.28 -21.68 -3.31
CA ARG A 466 12.83 -21.57 -3.47
C ARG A 466 12.37 -20.19 -3.95
N MET A 467 13.30 -19.24 -4.09
CA MET A 467 12.96 -17.84 -4.39
C MET A 467 12.67 -17.60 -5.88
N THR A 468 11.63 -16.84 -6.14
CA THR A 468 11.34 -16.24 -7.44
C THR A 468 12.09 -14.91 -7.54
N LEU A 469 12.89 -14.75 -8.61
CA LEU A 469 13.63 -13.52 -8.91
C LEU A 469 13.11 -12.91 -10.22
N VAL A 470 12.72 -11.66 -10.18
CA VAL A 470 12.41 -10.84 -11.36
C VAL A 470 13.34 -9.64 -11.39
N VAL A 471 13.95 -9.41 -12.53
CA VAL A 471 14.82 -8.24 -12.77
C VAL A 471 14.29 -7.48 -13.98
N VAL A 472 14.14 -6.17 -13.86
CA VAL A 472 13.82 -5.25 -14.96
C VAL A 472 15.03 -4.35 -15.18
N GLY A 473 15.66 -4.39 -16.37
CA GLY A 473 16.87 -3.61 -16.63
C GLY A 473 17.34 -3.72 -18.07
N ASP A 474 18.43 -3.03 -18.41
CA ASP A 474 19.05 -3.16 -19.74
C ASP A 474 19.64 -4.57 -19.90
N LYS A 475 18.94 -5.40 -20.68
CA LYS A 475 19.31 -6.81 -20.88
C LYS A 475 20.73 -6.98 -21.34
N LYS A 476 21.23 -6.11 -22.23
CA LYS A 476 22.59 -6.19 -22.77
C LYS A 476 23.66 -6.12 -21.67
N THR A 477 23.39 -5.33 -20.64
CA THR A 477 24.31 -5.13 -19.50
C THR A 477 24.07 -6.12 -18.38
N VAL A 478 22.81 -6.51 -18.15
CA VAL A 478 22.37 -7.22 -16.94
C VAL A 478 22.36 -8.74 -17.11
N GLU A 479 22.15 -9.26 -18.33
CA GLU A 479 21.94 -10.71 -18.56
C GLU A 479 23.09 -11.58 -18.03
N ALA A 480 24.33 -11.21 -18.35
CA ALA A 480 25.50 -11.95 -17.84
C ALA A 480 25.66 -11.84 -16.32
N GLN A 481 25.25 -10.71 -15.72
CA GLN A 481 25.32 -10.48 -14.28
C GLN A 481 24.32 -11.35 -13.49
N VAL A 482 23.11 -11.59 -14.06
CA VAL A 482 22.05 -12.33 -13.38
C VAL A 482 22.04 -13.81 -13.70
N ALA A 483 22.70 -14.24 -14.76
CA ALA A 483 22.77 -15.65 -15.18
C ALA A 483 23.19 -16.64 -14.06
N PRO A 484 24.16 -16.31 -13.19
CA PRO A 484 24.53 -17.18 -12.06
C PRO A 484 23.37 -17.47 -11.09
N PHE A 485 22.41 -16.55 -10.99
CA PHE A 485 21.27 -16.66 -10.09
C PHE A 485 20.05 -17.39 -10.68
N ALA A 486 20.13 -17.84 -11.94
CA ALA A 486 19.06 -18.63 -12.58
C ALA A 486 18.97 -20.05 -12.04
N ARG A 487 20.05 -20.57 -11.52
CA ARG A 487 20.14 -21.94 -11.00
C ARG A 487 20.47 -21.92 -9.51
N THR A 488 19.97 -22.89 -8.79
CA THR A 488 20.49 -23.17 -7.44
C THR A 488 21.89 -23.74 -7.59
N THR A 489 22.86 -23.12 -6.94
CA THR A 489 24.17 -23.78 -6.76
C THR A 489 23.95 -24.98 -5.84
N PRO A 490 24.44 -26.18 -6.20
CA PRO A 490 24.24 -27.39 -5.39
C PRO A 490 24.89 -27.25 -4.01
#